data_3abb43148b4ecd5d64a2477fc2d50b5e
#
_entry.id   3abb43148b4ecd5d64a2477fc2d50b5e
#
_cell.length_a   1.000
_cell.length_b   1.000
_cell.length_c   1.000
_cell.angle_alpha   90.00
_cell.angle_beta   90.00
_cell.angle_gamma   90.00
#
_symmetry.space_group_name_H-M   'P 1'
#
loop_
_entity.id
_entity.type
_entity.pdbx_description
1 polymer ?
#
loop_
_entity_poly.entity_id
_entity_poly.type
_entity_poly.pdbx_seq_one_letter_code
_entity_poly.pdbx_strand_id
1 'polypeptide(L)'
;EYEVFGQTHIGKKRRVNQDTFLLDSGTGLFLVADGMGGHKAGDTASVLAAEEIARNFENAFRKMEDFPPDQPYDKNLSAVANALKIALKKANRRVWDKGASADEFHGMGTTLSAVCLGEKRLTCANVGDSPIFLIQSGRVFPLSISHTVEQEAGILENPEGIRLARQYPGMLTRAIGGDETVEPHICEIPVCRGDSFVLCTDGLSKTVDKNEIAEIVQKFSAKEACSELIDLSNERGGVDNITVVVVKIEKRKIHFRLKRMLPFQRLLKTDK
;
A
#
# COMPACT_ATOMS: atom_id res chain seq x y z
N GLU A 1 -8.16 20.46 1.11
CA GLU A 1 -8.99 19.46 1.78
C GLU A 1 -9.03 18.18 0.93
N TYR A 2 -9.26 17.04 1.56
CA TYR A 2 -9.38 15.76 0.89
C TYR A 2 -10.42 14.89 1.61
N GLU A 3 -11.04 13.99 0.86
CA GLU A 3 -11.85 12.91 1.35
C GLU A 3 -11.03 11.63 1.28
N VAL A 4 -11.08 10.79 2.30
CA VAL A 4 -10.45 9.46 2.31
C VAL A 4 -11.37 8.43 2.91
N PHE A 5 -11.42 7.27 2.28
CA PHE A 5 -12.11 6.09 2.81
C PHE A 5 -11.36 4.83 2.41
N GLY A 6 -11.43 3.82 3.25
CA GLY A 6 -10.86 2.50 3.01
C GLY A 6 -11.85 1.42 3.41
N GLN A 7 -11.86 0.33 2.67
CA GLN A 7 -12.70 -0.82 2.93
C GLN A 7 -12.00 -2.11 2.52
N THR A 8 -12.23 -3.16 3.29
CA THR A 8 -11.75 -4.51 3.02
C THR A 8 -12.88 -5.51 3.06
N HIS A 9 -12.77 -6.58 2.29
CA HIS A 9 -13.72 -7.67 2.24
C HIS A 9 -13.01 -9.00 2.01
N ILE A 10 -13.45 -10.07 2.67
CA ILE A 10 -12.86 -11.39 2.58
C ILE A 10 -12.94 -12.03 1.19
N GLY A 11 -13.80 -11.51 0.30
CA GLY A 11 -14.14 -12.14 -0.97
C GLY A 11 -15.20 -13.24 -0.79
N LYS A 12 -15.38 -14.07 -1.83
CA LYS A 12 -16.36 -15.19 -1.84
C LYS A 12 -15.72 -16.56 -1.72
N LYS A 13 -14.39 -16.65 -1.84
CA LYS A 13 -13.67 -17.94 -1.88
C LYS A 13 -12.72 -18.16 -0.71
N ARG A 14 -12.20 -17.11 -0.14
CA ARG A 14 -11.28 -17.17 1.00
C ARG A 14 -12.04 -17.42 2.30
N ARG A 15 -11.36 -18.02 3.30
CA ARG A 15 -11.90 -18.27 4.65
C ARG A 15 -11.38 -17.30 5.68
N VAL A 16 -10.29 -16.60 5.37
CA VAL A 16 -9.62 -15.63 6.23
C VAL A 16 -9.33 -14.39 5.37
N ASN A 17 -9.51 -13.23 5.94
CA ASN A 17 -9.04 -12.00 5.33
C ASN A 17 -7.63 -11.69 5.84
N GLN A 18 -6.65 -11.76 4.94
CA GLN A 18 -5.24 -11.50 5.24
C GLN A 18 -4.81 -10.09 4.80
N ASP A 19 -5.73 -9.34 4.19
CA ASP A 19 -5.52 -7.94 3.84
C ASP A 19 -5.66 -7.03 5.05
N THR A 20 -4.92 -5.95 5.03
CA THR A 20 -5.01 -4.86 6.01
C THR A 20 -4.93 -3.52 5.31
N PHE A 21 -5.62 -2.51 5.83
CA PHE A 21 -5.42 -1.12 5.44
C PHE A 21 -5.30 -0.22 6.66
N LEU A 22 -4.69 0.95 6.48
CA LEU A 22 -4.56 1.96 7.52
C LEU A 22 -4.84 3.36 6.94
N LEU A 23 -5.61 4.14 7.69
CA LEU A 23 -5.89 5.53 7.40
C LEU A 23 -5.44 6.39 8.59
N ASP A 24 -4.33 7.10 8.43
CA ASP A 24 -3.83 8.06 9.41
C ASP A 24 -3.89 9.48 8.84
N SER A 25 -5.02 10.15 9.09
CA SER A 25 -5.21 11.53 8.68
C SER A 25 -4.34 12.54 9.46
N GLY A 26 -3.73 12.11 10.57
CA GLY A 26 -2.83 12.96 11.38
C GLY A 26 -1.49 13.20 10.69
N THR A 27 -0.95 12.18 10.05
CA THR A 27 0.30 12.25 9.26
C THR A 27 0.05 12.28 7.76
N GLY A 28 -1.18 12.03 7.31
CA GLY A 28 -1.54 11.89 5.90
C GLY A 28 -1.09 10.56 5.29
N LEU A 29 -0.80 9.57 6.12
CA LEU A 29 -0.35 8.25 5.71
C LEU A 29 -1.55 7.32 5.49
N PHE A 30 -1.67 6.77 4.28
CA PHE A 30 -2.67 5.78 3.90
C PHE A 30 -1.97 4.58 3.26
N LEU A 31 -2.38 3.36 3.61
CA LEU A 31 -1.76 2.17 3.05
C LEU A 31 -2.73 0.98 2.94
N VAL A 32 -2.35 0.05 2.07
CA VAL A 32 -2.92 -1.29 1.96
C VAL A 32 -1.79 -2.32 2.02
N ALA A 33 -2.07 -3.49 2.56
CA ALA A 33 -1.15 -4.60 2.69
C ALA A 33 -1.90 -5.91 2.45
N ASP A 34 -1.38 -6.75 1.55
CA ASP A 34 -1.91 -8.07 1.22
C ASP A 34 -0.99 -9.13 1.83
N GLY A 35 -1.51 -9.82 2.83
CA GLY A 35 -0.75 -10.78 3.61
C GLY A 35 -0.68 -12.14 2.93
N MET A 36 0.52 -12.71 2.86
CA MET A 36 0.78 -14.03 2.33
C MET A 36 1.44 -14.94 3.35
N GLY A 37 1.13 -16.24 3.26
CA GLY A 37 1.62 -17.27 4.16
C GLY A 37 0.51 -18.23 4.57
N GLY A 38 0.85 -19.35 5.23
CA GLY A 38 -0.13 -20.34 5.69
C GLY A 38 -1.09 -19.76 6.74
N HIS A 39 -2.36 -20.10 6.67
CA HIS A 39 -3.49 -19.83 7.59
C HIS A 39 -3.48 -18.49 8.38
N LYS A 40 -2.64 -18.36 9.42
CA LYS A 40 -2.58 -17.17 10.29
C LYS A 40 -1.35 -16.27 10.03
N ALA A 41 -0.41 -16.72 9.23
CA ALA A 41 0.86 -16.04 9.06
C ALA A 41 0.71 -14.78 8.21
N GLY A 42 -0.10 -14.82 7.13
CA GLY A 42 -0.35 -13.66 6.27
C GLY A 42 -1.10 -12.53 6.96
N ASP A 43 -2.16 -12.84 7.73
CA ASP A 43 -2.90 -11.86 8.55
C ASP A 43 -1.96 -11.18 9.56
N THR A 44 -1.14 -11.97 10.26
CA THR A 44 -0.14 -11.42 11.17
C THR A 44 0.87 -10.53 10.45
N ALA A 45 1.32 -10.90 9.25
CA ALA A 45 2.32 -10.14 8.50
C ALA A 45 1.77 -8.77 8.05
N SER A 46 0.56 -8.74 7.47
CA SER A 46 -0.04 -7.48 6.97
C SER A 46 -0.34 -6.50 8.11
N VAL A 47 -0.90 -6.99 9.23
CA VAL A 47 -1.18 -6.17 10.41
C VAL A 47 0.12 -5.64 11.02
N LEU A 48 1.11 -6.52 11.26
CA LEU A 48 2.39 -6.13 11.84
C LEU A 48 3.12 -5.11 10.99
N ALA A 49 3.14 -5.29 9.67
CA ALA A 49 3.75 -4.34 8.75
C ALA A 49 3.07 -2.97 8.81
N ALA A 50 1.74 -2.92 8.76
CA ALA A 50 0.97 -1.69 8.82
C ALA A 50 1.22 -0.92 10.12
N GLU A 51 1.22 -1.60 11.28
CA GLU A 51 1.49 -1.01 12.58
C GLU A 51 2.92 -0.47 12.69
N GLU A 52 3.90 -1.25 12.24
CA GLU A 52 5.31 -0.84 12.29
C GLU A 52 5.57 0.38 11.42
N ILE A 53 4.98 0.43 10.22
CA ILE A 53 5.11 1.59 9.34
C ILE A 53 4.50 2.82 9.97
N ALA A 54 3.26 2.74 10.46
CA ALA A 54 2.60 3.88 11.09
C ALA A 54 3.43 4.45 12.25
N ARG A 55 3.90 3.58 13.14
CA ARG A 55 4.71 3.97 14.30
C ARG A 55 6.06 4.57 13.90
N ASN A 56 6.78 3.94 13.00
CA ASN A 56 8.12 4.40 12.59
C ASN A 56 8.05 5.64 11.70
N PHE A 57 7.05 5.74 10.84
CA PHE A 57 6.83 6.93 10.01
C PHE A 57 6.48 8.14 10.86
N GLU A 58 5.55 8.03 11.81
CA GLU A 58 5.21 9.12 12.74
C GLU A 58 6.44 9.60 13.52
N ASN A 59 7.25 8.66 14.04
CA ASN A 59 8.46 9.00 14.78
C ASN A 59 9.51 9.71 13.90
N ALA A 60 9.69 9.26 12.65
CA ALA A 60 10.60 9.87 11.71
C ALA A 60 10.07 11.26 11.24
N PHE A 61 8.76 11.35 10.98
CA PHE A 61 8.10 12.58 10.56
C PHE A 61 8.20 13.69 11.62
N ARG A 62 8.05 13.33 12.91
CA ARG A 62 8.21 14.28 14.02
C ARG A 62 9.64 14.78 14.22
N LYS A 63 10.63 14.00 13.80
CA LYS A 63 12.07 14.28 13.94
C LYS A 63 12.71 14.80 12.65
N MET A 64 11.89 15.24 11.68
CA MET A 64 12.39 15.65 10.36
C MET A 64 13.40 16.81 10.40
N GLU A 65 13.39 17.64 11.46
CA GLU A 65 14.37 18.70 11.67
C GLU A 65 15.72 18.16 12.19
N ASP A 66 15.71 16.97 12.82
CA ASP A 66 16.89 16.32 13.43
C ASP A 66 17.03 14.89 12.87
N PHE A 67 17.25 14.74 11.56
CA PHE A 67 17.47 13.41 10.99
C PHE A 67 18.74 12.80 11.59
N PRO A 68 18.68 11.61 12.22
CA PRO A 68 19.86 10.99 12.84
C PRO A 68 20.97 10.77 11.78
N PRO A 69 22.21 11.16 12.05
CA PRO A 69 23.31 11.06 11.08
C PRO A 69 23.70 9.63 10.72
N ASP A 70 23.22 8.65 11.47
CA ASP A 70 23.50 7.22 11.32
C ASP A 70 22.44 6.48 10.45
N GLN A 71 21.39 7.15 9.99
CA GLN A 71 20.41 6.54 9.10
C GLN A 71 20.72 6.87 7.63
N PRO A 72 20.60 5.88 6.71
CA PRO A 72 20.87 6.09 5.30
C PRO A 72 19.87 7.09 4.70
N TYR A 73 20.32 8.31 4.49
CA TYR A 73 19.58 9.39 3.88
C TYR A 73 19.88 9.46 2.38
N ASP A 74 18.87 9.31 1.54
CA ASP A 74 19.01 9.49 0.10
C ASP A 74 18.75 10.97 -0.24
N LYS A 75 19.78 11.65 -0.71
CA LYS A 75 19.76 13.08 -1.04
C LYS A 75 18.84 13.41 -2.24
N ASN A 76 18.47 12.41 -3.02
CA ASN A 76 17.56 12.57 -4.16
C ASN A 76 16.08 12.49 -3.76
N LEU A 77 15.79 12.06 -2.54
CA LEU A 77 14.44 11.93 -2.00
C LEU A 77 14.12 13.06 -1.02
N SER A 78 12.86 13.43 -0.94
CA SER A 78 12.41 14.35 0.11
C SER A 78 12.57 13.73 1.50
N ALA A 79 12.48 14.56 2.55
CA ALA A 79 12.50 14.05 3.93
C ALA A 79 11.33 13.10 4.20
N VAL A 80 10.14 13.35 3.65
CA VAL A 80 8.97 12.46 3.74
C VAL A 80 9.25 11.12 3.09
N ALA A 81 9.84 11.13 1.90
CA ALA A 81 10.18 9.91 1.16
C ALA A 81 11.23 9.08 1.91
N ASN A 82 12.26 9.74 2.46
CA ASN A 82 13.24 9.09 3.31
C ASN A 82 12.62 8.49 4.58
N ALA A 83 11.73 9.22 5.25
CA ALA A 83 11.03 8.73 6.44
C ALA A 83 10.19 7.48 6.11
N LEU A 84 9.46 7.51 4.99
CA LEU A 84 8.66 6.38 4.54
C LEU A 84 9.53 5.17 4.15
N LYS A 85 10.63 5.39 3.42
CA LYS A 85 11.61 4.35 3.07
C LYS A 85 12.20 3.68 4.31
N ILE A 86 12.57 4.46 5.33
CA ILE A 86 13.10 3.94 6.59
C ILE A 86 12.02 3.16 7.36
N ALA A 87 10.80 3.67 7.42
CA ALA A 87 9.70 2.99 8.08
C ALA A 87 9.41 1.62 7.45
N LEU A 88 9.42 1.55 6.10
CA LEU A 88 9.27 0.30 5.35
C LEU A 88 10.38 -0.70 5.65
N LYS A 89 11.64 -0.27 5.64
CA LYS A 89 12.78 -1.15 5.96
C LYS A 89 12.71 -1.69 7.39
N LYS A 90 12.28 -0.88 8.35
CA LYS A 90 12.06 -1.33 9.73
C LYS A 90 10.90 -2.32 9.85
N ALA A 91 9.80 -2.07 9.13
CA ALA A 91 8.68 -2.99 9.08
C ALA A 91 9.10 -4.33 8.46
N ASN A 92 9.88 -4.30 7.37
CA ASN A 92 10.44 -5.50 6.77
C ASN A 92 11.24 -6.32 7.80
N ARG A 93 12.18 -5.68 8.48
CA ARG A 93 13.00 -6.35 9.51
C ARG A 93 12.13 -6.96 10.60
N ARG A 94 11.11 -6.23 11.05
CA ARG A 94 10.21 -6.73 12.11
C ARG A 94 9.38 -7.94 11.69
N VAL A 95 8.87 -7.94 10.44
CA VAL A 95 8.12 -9.08 9.89
C VAL A 95 9.06 -10.27 9.67
N TRP A 96 10.25 -10.04 9.11
CA TRP A 96 11.28 -11.08 8.94
C TRP A 96 11.66 -11.75 10.26
N ASP A 97 11.99 -10.95 11.29
CA ASP A 97 12.36 -11.47 12.62
C ASP A 97 11.20 -12.27 13.25
N LYS A 98 9.95 -11.82 13.04
CA LYS A 98 8.77 -12.56 13.49
C LYS A 98 8.62 -13.88 12.75
N GLY A 99 8.82 -13.90 11.42
CA GLY A 99 8.81 -15.11 10.59
C GLY A 99 9.84 -16.16 11.04
N ALA A 100 11.00 -15.69 11.51
CA ALA A 100 12.06 -16.58 12.04
C ALA A 100 11.79 -17.03 13.49
N SER A 101 10.82 -16.46 14.22
CA SER A 101 10.63 -16.70 15.65
C SER A 101 9.92 -17.99 16.01
N ALA A 102 9.12 -18.57 15.10
CA ALA A 102 8.39 -19.82 15.31
C ALA A 102 7.92 -20.42 13.97
N ASP A 103 7.79 -21.73 13.91
CA ASP A 103 7.39 -22.48 12.71
C ASP A 103 6.04 -22.02 12.15
N GLU A 104 5.10 -21.62 13.01
CA GLU A 104 3.77 -21.14 12.61
C GLU A 104 3.81 -19.83 11.79
N PHE A 105 4.90 -19.06 11.88
CA PHE A 105 5.13 -17.83 11.13
C PHE A 105 6.13 -17.98 9.99
N HIS A 106 6.68 -19.18 9.80
CA HIS A 106 7.69 -19.41 8.78
C HIS A 106 7.15 -19.07 7.38
N GLY A 107 7.90 -18.28 6.63
CA GLY A 107 7.52 -17.85 5.28
C GLY A 107 6.37 -16.83 5.22
N MET A 108 6.02 -16.19 6.34
CA MET A 108 5.06 -15.10 6.31
C MET A 108 5.65 -13.87 5.62
N GLY A 109 4.81 -13.16 4.92
CA GLY A 109 5.15 -11.90 4.29
C GLY A 109 3.90 -11.11 3.92
N THR A 110 4.09 -9.92 3.39
CA THR A 110 2.97 -9.11 2.90
C THR A 110 3.44 -8.18 1.79
N THR A 111 2.56 -7.85 0.85
CA THR A 111 2.76 -6.66 0.03
C THR A 111 2.61 -5.42 0.90
N LEU A 112 3.03 -4.29 0.39
CA LEU A 112 2.72 -3.01 0.99
C LEU A 112 2.69 -1.91 -0.06
N SER A 113 1.59 -1.18 -0.12
CA SER A 113 1.45 0.03 -0.91
C SER A 113 0.98 1.16 -0.01
N ALA A 114 1.77 2.23 0.05
CA ALA A 114 1.53 3.36 0.94
C ALA A 114 1.65 4.69 0.19
N VAL A 115 0.83 5.66 0.59
CA VAL A 115 0.96 7.04 0.17
C VAL A 115 1.00 7.96 1.40
N CYS A 116 1.83 8.98 1.34
CA CYS A 116 1.81 10.08 2.28
C CYS A 116 1.41 11.37 1.54
N LEU A 117 0.27 11.92 1.93
CA LEU A 117 -0.27 13.14 1.35
C LEU A 117 0.27 14.36 2.10
N GLY A 118 1.17 15.10 1.47
CA GLY A 118 1.69 16.38 1.93
C GLY A 118 0.92 17.57 1.35
N GLU A 119 1.37 18.80 1.67
CA GLU A 119 0.70 20.02 1.20
C GLU A 119 0.69 20.20 -0.32
N LYS A 120 1.75 19.78 -0.98
CA LYS A 120 1.94 20.01 -2.44
C LYS A 120 2.35 18.74 -3.18
N ARG A 121 2.68 17.69 -2.47
CA ARG A 121 3.20 16.43 -3.02
C ARG A 121 2.55 15.23 -2.37
N LEU A 122 2.40 14.20 -3.16
CA LEU A 122 2.14 12.86 -2.70
C LEU A 122 3.44 12.08 -2.81
N THR A 123 3.83 11.42 -1.72
CA THR A 123 4.90 10.42 -1.72
C THR A 123 4.26 9.05 -1.75
N CYS A 124 4.65 8.23 -2.71
CA CYS A 124 4.20 6.84 -2.85
C CYS A 124 5.37 5.91 -2.54
N ALA A 125 5.08 4.80 -1.90
CA ALA A 125 6.02 3.71 -1.71
C ALA A 125 5.31 2.37 -1.90
N ASN A 126 5.95 1.43 -2.61
CA ASN A 126 5.40 0.08 -2.69
C ASN A 126 6.47 -1.01 -2.63
N VAL A 127 6.04 -2.17 -2.11
CA VAL A 127 6.71 -3.46 -2.15
C VAL A 127 5.64 -4.50 -2.49
N GLY A 128 5.87 -5.30 -3.51
CA GLY A 128 4.90 -6.28 -4.01
C GLY A 128 4.10 -5.78 -5.21
N ASP A 129 2.92 -6.32 -5.42
CA ASP A 129 2.08 -6.12 -6.60
C ASP A 129 0.72 -5.42 -6.34
N SER A 130 0.50 -4.95 -5.13
CA SER A 130 -0.67 -4.11 -4.80
C SER A 130 -0.51 -2.74 -5.46
N PRO A 131 -1.35 -2.35 -6.45
CA PRO A 131 -1.12 -1.15 -7.23
C PRO A 131 -1.55 0.14 -6.52
N ILE A 132 -0.88 1.24 -6.90
CA ILE A 132 -1.27 2.61 -6.58
C ILE A 132 -1.57 3.32 -7.90
N PHE A 133 -2.75 3.91 -8.02
CA PHE A 133 -3.18 4.66 -9.20
C PHE A 133 -3.42 6.13 -8.87
N LEU A 134 -3.00 7.01 -9.77
CA LEU A 134 -3.49 8.39 -9.87
C LEU A 134 -4.59 8.42 -10.92
N ILE A 135 -5.72 9.02 -10.58
CA ILE A 135 -6.80 9.34 -11.51
C ILE A 135 -6.83 10.86 -11.65
N GLN A 136 -6.48 11.34 -12.85
CA GLN A 136 -6.39 12.77 -13.16
C GLN A 136 -7.05 13.04 -14.52
N SER A 137 -8.02 13.94 -14.54
CA SER A 137 -8.74 14.34 -15.77
C SER A 137 -9.28 13.15 -16.59
N GLY A 138 -9.81 12.13 -15.94
CA GLY A 138 -10.38 10.95 -16.57
C GLY A 138 -9.36 9.89 -17.01
N ARG A 139 -8.07 10.11 -16.77
CA ARG A 139 -7.00 9.18 -17.10
C ARG A 139 -6.43 8.52 -15.86
N VAL A 140 -5.98 7.28 -16.02
CA VAL A 140 -5.36 6.49 -14.94
C VAL A 140 -3.85 6.38 -15.21
N PHE A 141 -3.08 6.71 -14.20
CA PHE A 141 -1.63 6.59 -14.22
C PHE A 141 -1.19 5.67 -13.08
N PRO A 142 -0.48 4.57 -13.34
CA PRO A 142 0.12 3.77 -12.27
C PRO A 142 1.26 4.57 -11.62
N LEU A 143 1.27 4.61 -10.29
CA LEU A 143 2.34 5.24 -9.50
C LEU A 143 3.27 4.21 -8.87
N SER A 144 2.84 2.96 -8.78
CA SER A 144 3.65 1.84 -8.29
C SER A 144 4.20 1.01 -9.43
N ILE A 145 5.30 0.32 -9.18
CA ILE A 145 5.84 -0.71 -10.06
C ILE A 145 5.57 -2.06 -9.38
N SER A 146 4.94 -2.98 -10.12
CA SER A 146 4.69 -4.33 -9.61
C SER A 146 5.99 -5.11 -9.49
N HIS A 147 6.27 -5.67 -8.31
CA HIS A 147 7.41 -6.52 -8.05
C HIS A 147 7.02 -7.99 -8.25
N THR A 148 6.81 -8.35 -9.50
CA THR A 148 6.53 -9.72 -9.94
C THR A 148 7.57 -10.17 -10.94
N VAL A 149 7.80 -11.49 -11.03
CA VAL A 149 8.72 -12.08 -12.01
C VAL A 149 8.34 -11.65 -13.42
N GLU A 150 7.05 -11.57 -13.74
CA GLU A 150 6.55 -11.15 -15.04
C GLU A 150 6.96 -9.70 -15.38
N GLN A 151 6.74 -8.78 -14.45
CA GLN A 151 7.06 -7.36 -14.64
C GLN A 151 8.56 -7.13 -14.75
N GLU A 152 9.35 -7.70 -13.84
CA GLU A 152 10.80 -7.51 -13.84
C GLU A 152 11.46 -8.19 -15.05
N ALA A 153 11.02 -9.39 -15.43
CA ALA A 153 11.51 -10.06 -16.63
C ALA A 153 11.17 -9.30 -17.91
N GLY A 154 9.99 -8.68 -17.97
CA GLY A 154 9.59 -7.82 -19.09
C GLY A 154 10.45 -6.57 -19.22
N ILE A 155 10.78 -5.92 -18.10
CA ILE A 155 11.66 -4.74 -18.08
C ILE A 155 13.09 -5.09 -18.51
N LEU A 156 13.61 -6.24 -18.08
CA LEU A 156 14.97 -6.68 -18.38
C LEU A 156 15.09 -7.43 -19.71
N GLU A 157 13.98 -7.64 -20.43
CA GLU A 157 13.91 -8.45 -21.65
C GLU A 157 14.59 -9.83 -21.50
N ASN A 158 14.50 -10.41 -20.27
CA ASN A 158 15.16 -11.66 -19.92
C ASN A 158 14.33 -12.89 -20.35
N PRO A 159 14.78 -13.68 -21.35
CA PRO A 159 14.01 -14.82 -21.86
C PRO A 159 13.74 -15.90 -20.81
N GLU A 160 14.66 -16.11 -19.88
CA GLU A 160 14.53 -17.10 -18.84
C GLU A 160 13.54 -16.65 -17.75
N GLY A 161 13.57 -15.36 -17.39
CA GLY A 161 12.58 -14.73 -16.53
C GLY A 161 11.18 -14.75 -17.14
N ILE A 162 11.04 -14.50 -18.45
CA ILE A 162 9.76 -14.61 -19.17
C ILE A 162 9.22 -16.06 -19.11
N ARG A 163 10.08 -17.06 -19.23
CA ARG A 163 9.68 -18.48 -19.10
C ARG A 163 9.21 -18.79 -17.68
N LEU A 164 9.92 -18.31 -16.65
CA LEU A 164 9.54 -18.44 -15.24
C LEU A 164 8.21 -17.74 -14.94
N ALA A 165 8.00 -16.54 -15.45
CA ALA A 165 6.75 -15.82 -15.30
C ALA A 165 5.53 -16.57 -15.86
N ARG A 166 5.71 -17.25 -17.00
CA ARG A 166 4.66 -18.12 -17.59
C ARG A 166 4.37 -19.36 -16.73
N GLN A 167 5.37 -19.88 -16.04
CA GLN A 167 5.23 -21.06 -15.16
C GLN A 167 4.64 -20.69 -13.81
N TYR A 168 4.94 -19.49 -13.30
CA TYR A 168 4.51 -19.01 -11.99
C TYR A 168 3.92 -17.59 -12.11
N PRO A 169 2.73 -17.45 -12.71
CA PRO A 169 2.10 -16.12 -12.88
C PRO A 169 1.80 -15.50 -11.53
N GLY A 170 2.15 -14.20 -11.38
CA GLY A 170 1.96 -13.45 -10.16
C GLY A 170 2.97 -13.74 -9.04
N MET A 171 4.04 -14.51 -9.29
CA MET A 171 5.08 -14.75 -8.31
C MET A 171 5.79 -13.44 -7.96
N LEU A 172 5.74 -13.07 -6.67
CA LEU A 172 6.39 -11.89 -6.16
C LEU A 172 7.92 -12.04 -6.14
N THR A 173 8.62 -10.99 -6.54
CA THR A 173 10.08 -10.86 -6.41
C THR A 173 10.47 -10.09 -5.17
N ARG A 174 9.54 -9.33 -4.56
CA ARG A 174 9.73 -8.58 -3.32
C ARG A 174 8.46 -8.58 -2.49
N ALA A 175 8.64 -8.81 -1.20
CA ALA A 175 7.59 -8.70 -0.19
C ALA A 175 8.20 -8.23 1.14
N ILE A 176 7.42 -7.57 1.95
CA ILE A 176 7.77 -7.24 3.33
C ILE A 176 7.87 -8.54 4.13
N GLY A 177 9.04 -8.80 4.70
CA GLY A 177 9.31 -10.03 5.46
C GLY A 177 9.69 -11.25 4.61
N GLY A 178 9.72 -11.12 3.27
CA GLY A 178 10.18 -12.20 2.38
C GLY A 178 11.68 -12.47 2.45
N ASP A 179 12.45 -11.40 2.60
CA ASP A 179 13.91 -11.41 2.76
C ASP A 179 14.33 -10.54 3.95
N GLU A 180 15.56 -10.72 4.43
CA GLU A 180 16.12 -9.92 5.53
C GLU A 180 16.09 -8.42 5.23
N THR A 181 16.29 -8.04 3.97
CA THR A 181 16.28 -6.66 3.49
C THR A 181 15.37 -6.50 2.30
N VAL A 182 14.76 -5.32 2.15
CA VAL A 182 13.92 -4.99 1.01
C VAL A 182 14.23 -3.57 0.51
N GLU A 183 14.18 -3.37 -0.80
CA GLU A 183 14.26 -2.04 -1.41
C GLU A 183 12.89 -1.68 -2.00
N PRO A 184 12.16 -0.72 -1.38
CA PRO A 184 10.88 -0.26 -1.89
C PRO A 184 11.04 0.62 -3.14
N HIS A 185 10.08 0.56 -4.04
CA HIS A 185 9.93 1.59 -5.06
C HIS A 185 9.34 2.85 -4.42
N ILE A 186 9.97 4.00 -4.66
CA ILE A 186 9.54 5.32 -4.14
C ILE A 186 9.27 6.24 -5.33
N CYS A 187 8.15 6.94 -5.28
CA CYS A 187 7.73 7.91 -6.28
C CYS A 187 7.17 9.16 -5.60
N GLU A 188 7.48 10.34 -6.09
CA GLU A 188 6.94 11.61 -5.58
C GLU A 188 6.35 12.41 -6.73
N ILE A 189 5.09 12.84 -6.58
CA ILE A 189 4.38 13.61 -7.60
C ILE A 189 3.74 14.87 -6.99
N PRO A 190 3.56 15.94 -7.77
CA PRO A 190 2.74 17.06 -7.35
C PRO A 190 1.28 16.64 -7.23
N VAL A 191 0.55 17.25 -6.30
CA VAL A 191 -0.89 17.03 -6.08
C VAL A 191 -1.67 18.21 -6.60
N CYS A 192 -2.70 17.94 -7.41
CA CYS A 192 -3.59 18.94 -7.97
C CYS A 192 -5.03 18.74 -7.47
N ARG A 193 -5.81 19.83 -7.54
CA ARG A 193 -7.25 19.74 -7.25
C ARG A 193 -7.94 18.83 -8.26
N GLY A 194 -8.80 17.95 -7.76
CA GLY A 194 -9.54 16.98 -8.56
C GLY A 194 -8.77 15.68 -8.82
N ASP A 195 -7.51 15.58 -8.37
CA ASP A 195 -6.80 14.31 -8.36
C ASP A 195 -7.48 13.33 -7.41
N SER A 196 -7.49 12.07 -7.78
CA SER A 196 -7.87 10.98 -6.89
C SER A 196 -6.79 9.91 -6.91
N PHE A 197 -6.56 9.30 -5.75
CA PHE A 197 -5.59 8.22 -5.60
C PHE A 197 -6.32 6.96 -5.13
N VAL A 198 -5.97 5.83 -5.71
CA VAL A 198 -6.53 4.54 -5.35
C VAL A 198 -5.37 3.60 -5.02
N LEU A 199 -5.40 3.05 -3.82
CA LEU A 199 -4.54 1.95 -3.42
C LEU A 199 -5.43 0.72 -3.31
N CYS A 200 -5.02 -0.41 -3.86
CA CYS A 200 -5.79 -1.63 -3.70
C CYS A 200 -4.90 -2.86 -3.69
N THR A 201 -5.43 -3.97 -3.16
CA THR A 201 -4.80 -5.27 -3.27
C THR A 201 -5.13 -5.92 -4.63
N ASP A 202 -4.45 -6.98 -4.95
CA ASP A 202 -4.57 -7.69 -6.23
C ASP A 202 -5.96 -8.32 -6.44
N GLY A 203 -6.67 -8.65 -5.36
CA GLY A 203 -8.04 -9.13 -5.43
C GLY A 203 -9.01 -8.14 -6.08
N LEU A 204 -8.74 -6.83 -6.02
CA LEU A 204 -9.45 -5.84 -6.81
C LEU A 204 -8.88 -5.73 -8.22
N SER A 205 -7.58 -5.46 -8.35
CA SER A 205 -6.96 -5.10 -9.62
C SER A 205 -6.91 -6.23 -10.64
N LYS A 206 -7.03 -7.48 -10.21
CA LYS A 206 -7.16 -8.66 -11.09
C LYS A 206 -8.56 -8.85 -11.63
N THR A 207 -9.57 -8.25 -11.00
CA THR A 207 -10.99 -8.47 -11.35
C THR A 207 -11.64 -7.23 -11.97
N VAL A 208 -11.15 -6.02 -11.66
CA VAL A 208 -11.68 -4.74 -12.15
C VAL A 208 -10.60 -4.00 -12.91
N ASP A 209 -10.90 -3.65 -14.18
CA ASP A 209 -9.95 -2.91 -15.03
C ASP A 209 -9.72 -1.50 -14.47
N LYS A 210 -8.49 -1.00 -14.64
CA LYS A 210 -8.10 0.33 -14.15
C LYS A 210 -8.98 1.48 -14.66
N ASN A 211 -9.53 1.38 -15.86
CA ASN A 211 -10.43 2.40 -16.40
C ASN A 211 -11.79 2.33 -15.72
N GLU A 212 -12.31 1.15 -15.42
CA GLU A 212 -13.53 0.97 -14.64
C GLU A 212 -13.35 1.50 -13.21
N ILE A 213 -12.19 1.24 -12.58
CA ILE A 213 -11.83 1.85 -11.29
C ILE A 213 -11.92 3.37 -11.37
N ALA A 214 -11.37 3.98 -12.43
CA ALA A 214 -11.42 5.43 -12.61
C ALA A 214 -12.84 5.96 -12.80
N GLU A 215 -13.66 5.29 -13.58
CA GLU A 215 -15.06 5.69 -13.82
C GLU A 215 -15.86 5.67 -12.50
N ILE A 216 -15.72 4.62 -11.71
CA ILE A 216 -16.39 4.49 -10.41
C ILE A 216 -15.90 5.59 -9.45
N VAL A 217 -14.58 5.77 -9.32
CA VAL A 217 -14.02 6.77 -8.42
C VAL A 217 -14.40 8.19 -8.82
N GLN A 218 -14.54 8.50 -10.11
CA GLN A 218 -14.98 9.83 -10.55
C GLN A 218 -16.45 10.09 -10.26
N LYS A 219 -17.29 9.08 -10.32
CA LYS A 219 -18.74 9.18 -10.20
C LYS A 219 -19.22 9.28 -8.76
N PHE A 220 -18.55 8.61 -7.82
CA PHE A 220 -19.01 8.40 -6.46
C PHE A 220 -18.12 9.12 -5.44
N SER A 221 -18.58 9.34 -4.21
CA SER A 221 -17.76 9.72 -3.06
C SER A 221 -16.69 8.64 -2.77
N ALA A 222 -15.67 8.94 -1.98
CA ALA A 222 -14.64 7.94 -1.64
C ALA A 222 -15.26 6.70 -0.99
N LYS A 223 -16.26 6.89 -0.11
CA LYS A 223 -16.95 5.79 0.57
C LYS A 223 -17.76 4.93 -0.40
N GLU A 224 -18.58 5.56 -1.22
CA GLU A 224 -19.41 4.84 -2.21
C GLU A 224 -18.52 4.13 -3.24
N ALA A 225 -17.45 4.78 -3.71
CA ALA A 225 -16.52 4.17 -4.65
C ALA A 225 -15.86 2.91 -4.08
N CYS A 226 -15.45 2.90 -2.82
CA CYS A 226 -14.94 1.69 -2.17
C CYS A 226 -15.96 0.56 -2.16
N SER A 227 -17.22 0.86 -1.81
CA SER A 227 -18.28 -0.16 -1.80
C SER A 227 -18.55 -0.71 -3.20
N GLU A 228 -18.73 0.15 -4.19
CA GLU A 228 -19.00 -0.25 -5.58
C GLU A 228 -17.87 -1.10 -6.17
N LEU A 229 -16.60 -0.74 -5.89
CA LEU A 229 -15.45 -1.50 -6.35
C LEU A 229 -15.38 -2.90 -5.73
N ILE A 230 -15.65 -3.02 -4.43
CA ILE A 230 -15.68 -4.31 -3.74
C ILE A 230 -16.85 -5.16 -4.24
N ASP A 231 -18.03 -4.57 -4.40
CA ASP A 231 -19.20 -5.30 -4.88
C ASP A 231 -18.97 -5.81 -6.31
N LEU A 232 -18.42 -4.98 -7.20
CA LEU A 232 -18.08 -5.37 -8.57
C LEU A 232 -17.05 -6.51 -8.61
N SER A 233 -16.00 -6.44 -7.77
CA SER A 233 -15.02 -7.52 -7.66
C SER A 233 -15.66 -8.81 -7.16
N ASN A 234 -16.55 -8.72 -6.18
CA ASN A 234 -17.30 -9.87 -5.67
C ASN A 234 -18.24 -10.45 -6.73
N GLU A 235 -18.95 -9.63 -7.52
CA GLU A 235 -19.79 -10.07 -8.63
C GLU A 235 -18.99 -10.86 -9.67
N ARG A 236 -17.74 -10.47 -9.91
CA ARG A 236 -16.79 -11.14 -10.81
C ARG A 236 -16.11 -12.37 -10.22
N GLY A 237 -16.60 -12.83 -9.08
CA GLY A 237 -16.19 -14.10 -8.47
C GLY A 237 -15.63 -13.98 -7.07
N GLY A 238 -15.08 -12.81 -6.65
CA GLY A 238 -14.53 -12.59 -5.32
C GLY A 238 -13.52 -13.65 -4.92
N VAL A 239 -12.56 -13.94 -5.81
CA VAL A 239 -11.65 -15.08 -5.67
C VAL A 239 -10.59 -14.88 -4.59
N ASP A 240 -10.33 -13.64 -4.21
CA ASP A 240 -9.38 -13.26 -3.18
C ASP A 240 -9.96 -12.27 -2.17
N ASN A 241 -9.17 -11.92 -1.16
CA ASN A 241 -9.42 -10.78 -0.29
C ASN A 241 -9.36 -9.50 -1.14
N ILE A 242 -10.20 -8.54 -0.85
CA ILE A 242 -10.38 -7.32 -1.65
C ILE A 242 -10.25 -6.14 -0.72
N THR A 243 -9.22 -5.33 -0.92
CA THR A 243 -9.01 -4.12 -0.10
C THR A 243 -8.78 -2.93 -1.01
N VAL A 244 -9.42 -1.82 -0.70
CA VAL A 244 -9.29 -0.57 -1.44
C VAL A 244 -9.30 0.63 -0.52
N VAL A 245 -8.43 1.58 -0.82
CA VAL A 245 -8.39 2.92 -0.21
C VAL A 245 -8.50 3.95 -1.32
N VAL A 246 -9.46 4.87 -1.19
CA VAL A 246 -9.68 5.97 -2.13
C VAL A 246 -9.42 7.30 -1.43
N VAL A 247 -8.55 8.13 -2.01
CA VAL A 247 -8.23 9.48 -1.55
C VAL A 247 -8.60 10.47 -2.64
N LYS A 248 -9.48 11.44 -2.37
CA LYS A 248 -9.94 12.45 -3.34
C LYS A 248 -9.54 13.85 -2.87
N ILE A 249 -8.89 14.61 -3.74
CA ILE A 249 -8.42 15.96 -3.44
C ILE A 249 -9.48 16.99 -3.82
N GLU A 250 -10.11 17.61 -2.82
CA GLU A 250 -11.22 18.55 -3.06
C GLU A 250 -10.75 20.01 -3.20
N LYS A 251 -9.79 20.46 -2.40
CA LYS A 251 -9.30 21.83 -2.37
C LYS A 251 -7.77 21.92 -2.40
N ARG A 252 -7.26 23.03 -2.98
CA ARG A 252 -5.83 23.30 -3.17
C ARG A 252 -5.04 23.61 -1.88
N LYS A 253 -5.70 23.87 -0.74
CA LYS A 253 -5.05 24.18 0.54
C LYS A 253 -5.21 22.99 1.49
N ILE A 254 -4.24 22.11 1.46
CA ILE A 254 -4.07 21.11 2.52
C ILE A 254 -3.18 21.77 3.57
N HIS A 255 -3.78 22.24 4.67
CA HIS A 255 -3.04 22.75 5.82
C HIS A 255 -2.79 21.57 6.76
N PHE A 256 -1.63 20.93 6.65
CA PHE A 256 -1.14 20.04 7.69
C PHE A 256 -0.78 20.90 8.92
N ARG A 257 -1.76 21.15 9.78
CA ARG A 257 -1.46 21.48 11.17
C ARG A 257 -1.26 20.19 11.91
N LEU A 258 -0.03 19.88 12.29
CA LEU A 258 0.24 18.97 13.41
C LEU A 258 -0.53 19.53 14.61
N LYS A 259 -1.80 19.10 14.79
CA LYS A 259 -2.51 19.33 16.03
C LYS A 259 -1.81 18.51 17.09
N ARG A 260 -1.13 19.20 17.99
CA ARG A 260 -0.69 18.66 19.25
C ARG A 260 -1.83 17.86 19.85
N MET A 261 -1.63 16.56 19.92
CA MET A 261 -2.19 15.56 20.82
C MET A 261 -3.72 15.49 21.00
N LEU A 262 -4.29 14.49 20.36
CA LEU A 262 -5.26 13.60 20.98
C LEU A 262 -4.77 12.17 20.77
N PRO A 263 -5.04 11.22 21.70
CA PRO A 263 -4.55 9.86 21.56
C PRO A 263 -5.10 9.21 20.29
N PHE A 264 -4.21 8.53 19.61
CA PHE A 264 -4.35 7.78 18.40
C PHE A 264 -5.66 6.95 18.40
N GLN A 265 -6.66 7.31 17.62
CA GLN A 265 -7.69 6.36 17.20
C GLN A 265 -7.22 5.72 15.88
N ARG A 266 -6.52 4.61 16.03
CA ARG A 266 -6.20 3.69 14.92
C ARG A 266 -7.48 2.96 14.53
N LEU A 267 -7.91 3.15 13.30
CA LEU A 267 -8.85 2.25 12.64
C LEU A 267 -8.04 1.21 11.88
N LEU A 268 -7.58 0.19 12.59
CA LEU A 268 -7.24 -1.10 12.01
C LEU A 268 -8.55 -1.88 11.91
N LYS A 269 -9.04 -2.12 10.72
CA LYS A 269 -10.15 -3.03 10.52
C LYS A 269 -9.64 -4.28 9.79
N THR A 270 -9.61 -5.34 10.55
CA THR A 270 -9.69 -6.71 10.04
C THR A 270 -11.14 -7.12 10.20
N ASP A 271 -11.87 -7.34 9.12
CA ASP A 271 -13.14 -8.05 9.22
C ASP A 271 -12.85 -9.52 9.57
N LYS A 272 -13.33 -9.91 10.76
CA LYS A 272 -13.29 -11.31 11.20
C LYS A 272 -14.40 -12.10 10.57
#